data_b626e6dd8eca179c96a82579a8d41afd
#
_entry.id   b626e6dd8eca179c96a82579a8d41afd
#
_cell.length_a   1.000
_cell.length_b   1.000
_cell.length_c   1.000
_cell.angle_alpha   90.00
_cell.angle_beta   90.00
_cell.angle_gamma   90.00
#
_symmetry.space_group_name_H-M   'P 1'
#
loop_
_entity.id
_entity.type
_entity.pdbx_description
1 polymer ?
#
loop_
_entity_poly.entity_id
_entity_poly.type
_entity_poly.pdbx_seq_one_letter_code
_entity_poly.pdbx_strand_id
1 'polypeptide(L)'
;MSLTLINKELLEDNDCFGCGHVNEHGLKIAVFRDSEDDTRLLGRLDAKTHMTGFPGMMHGGVIYTALDCLSSWVPTILLAEIRAAWVLRSATIKYLRPVLGTKLIDLSAKIEASVPAWQAVSVQAEARNAAGKLLVSGRFKMVPLSLDRFKNVAGLDELPLNWQRLLGETQA
;
A
#
# COMPACT_ATOMS: atom_id res chain seq x y z
N MET A 1 -19.38 9.38 9.20
CA MET A 1 -18.47 10.10 8.30
C MET A 1 -18.03 9.14 7.20
N SER A 2 -18.13 9.53 5.92
CA SER A 2 -17.62 8.70 4.81
C SER A 2 -16.09 8.75 4.86
N LEU A 3 -15.43 7.59 4.98
CA LEU A 3 -13.97 7.52 4.88
C LEU A 3 -13.57 7.80 3.43
N THR A 4 -12.77 8.82 3.22
CA THR A 4 -12.24 9.14 1.89
C THR A 4 -11.22 8.10 1.45
N LEU A 5 -11.42 7.53 0.26
CA LEU A 5 -10.50 6.57 -0.37
C LEU A 5 -9.32 7.32 -0.99
N ILE A 6 -8.20 7.41 -0.27
CA ILE A 6 -7.01 8.17 -0.68
C ILE A 6 -6.48 7.70 -2.05
N ASN A 7 -6.32 6.39 -2.22
CA ASN A 7 -5.76 5.84 -3.45
C ASN A 7 -6.64 6.05 -4.68
N LYS A 8 -7.96 6.17 -4.50
CA LYS A 8 -8.89 6.49 -5.59
C LYS A 8 -8.93 7.99 -5.90
N GLU A 9 -8.89 8.81 -4.86
CA GLU A 9 -8.94 10.28 -5.01
C GLU A 9 -7.66 10.84 -5.64
N LEU A 10 -6.50 10.31 -5.24
CA LEU A 10 -5.21 10.81 -5.72
C LEU A 10 -4.78 10.20 -7.07
N LEU A 11 -5.23 9.00 -7.40
CA LEU A 11 -4.91 8.30 -8.64
C LEU A 11 -6.18 7.71 -9.26
N GLU A 12 -6.93 8.53 -10.02
CA GLU A 12 -8.19 8.12 -10.65
C GLU A 12 -8.01 6.96 -11.65
N ASP A 13 -6.87 6.89 -12.35
CA ASP A 13 -6.57 5.86 -13.35
C ASP A 13 -5.65 4.77 -12.82
N ASN A 14 -5.64 4.54 -11.50
CA ASN A 14 -4.76 3.57 -10.88
C ASN A 14 -5.13 2.14 -11.29
N ASP A 15 -4.26 1.51 -12.08
CA ASP A 15 -4.36 0.13 -12.57
C ASP A 15 -3.46 -0.86 -11.79
N CYS A 16 -2.85 -0.43 -10.70
CA CYS A 16 -2.01 -1.28 -9.85
C CYS A 16 -2.75 -2.57 -9.46
N PHE A 17 -2.07 -3.71 -9.58
CA PHE A 17 -2.64 -5.00 -9.19
C PHE A 17 -3.13 -5.04 -7.73
N GLY A 18 -2.42 -4.39 -6.81
CA GLY A 18 -2.80 -4.39 -5.40
C GLY A 18 -3.90 -3.37 -5.06
N CYS A 19 -3.66 -2.08 -5.34
CA CYS A 19 -4.53 -0.99 -4.88
C CYS A 19 -5.26 -0.23 -6.01
N GLY A 20 -5.11 -0.66 -7.26
CA GLY A 20 -5.75 -0.03 -8.41
C GLY A 20 -7.24 -0.34 -8.49
N HIS A 21 -8.05 0.70 -8.50
CA HIS A 21 -9.50 0.54 -8.53
C HIS A 21 -10.04 0.30 -9.95
N VAL A 22 -9.29 0.64 -11.00
CA VAL A 22 -9.67 0.38 -12.40
C VAL A 22 -9.22 -1.00 -12.89
N ASN A 23 -8.27 -1.65 -12.22
CA ASN A 23 -7.83 -2.99 -12.58
C ASN A 23 -8.89 -4.04 -12.20
N GLU A 24 -9.57 -4.62 -13.19
CA GLU A 24 -10.63 -5.61 -12.97
C GLU A 24 -10.13 -6.89 -12.30
N HIS A 25 -8.86 -7.24 -12.48
CA HIS A 25 -8.22 -8.43 -11.93
C HIS A 25 -7.45 -8.15 -10.64
N GLY A 26 -7.42 -6.88 -10.19
CA GLY A 26 -6.68 -6.45 -9.01
C GLY A 26 -7.36 -6.76 -7.69
N LEU A 27 -6.61 -6.60 -6.60
CA LEU A 27 -7.12 -6.80 -5.24
C LEU A 27 -8.00 -5.64 -4.77
N LYS A 28 -7.91 -4.48 -5.41
CA LYS A 28 -8.68 -3.25 -5.12
C LYS A 28 -8.64 -2.84 -3.65
N ILE A 29 -7.45 -2.88 -3.05
CA ILE A 29 -7.25 -2.50 -1.66
C ILE A 29 -7.66 -1.04 -1.49
N ALA A 30 -8.55 -0.79 -0.55
CA ALA A 30 -8.92 0.55 -0.14
C ALA A 30 -7.90 1.11 0.85
N VAL A 31 -7.48 2.36 0.68
CA VAL A 31 -6.53 3.04 1.58
C VAL A 31 -7.18 4.28 2.17
N PHE A 32 -7.04 4.47 3.48
CA PHE A 32 -7.66 5.55 4.25
C PHE A 32 -6.65 6.21 5.19
N ARG A 33 -6.88 7.49 5.52
CA ARG A 33 -6.25 8.10 6.70
C ARG A 33 -6.88 7.53 7.97
N ASP A 34 -6.07 7.35 8.99
CA ASP A 34 -6.59 7.10 10.32
C ASP A 34 -7.01 8.44 10.95
N SER A 35 -8.24 8.53 11.42
CA SER A 35 -8.76 9.74 12.09
C SER A 35 -8.26 9.91 13.52
N GLU A 36 -7.69 8.85 14.11
CA GLU A 36 -7.25 8.81 15.50
C GLU A 36 -5.72 8.86 15.63
N ASP A 37 -4.99 8.52 14.53
CA ASP A 37 -3.53 8.45 14.51
C ASP A 37 -3.00 8.90 13.14
N ASP A 38 -2.54 10.14 13.05
CA ASP A 38 -2.00 10.76 11.83
C ASP A 38 -0.66 10.14 11.36
N THR A 39 -0.03 9.33 12.19
CA THR A 39 1.20 8.59 11.86
C THR A 39 0.94 7.24 11.18
N ARG A 40 -0.34 6.89 10.96
CA ARG A 40 -0.76 5.60 10.44
C ARG A 40 -1.73 5.73 9.27
N LEU A 41 -1.64 4.82 8.32
CA LEU A 41 -2.67 4.60 7.32
C LEU A 41 -3.41 3.29 7.61
N LEU A 42 -4.69 3.30 7.30
CA LEU A 42 -5.56 2.13 7.34
C LEU A 42 -5.79 1.63 5.92
N GLY A 43 -6.02 0.34 5.81
CA GLY A 43 -6.40 -0.29 4.56
C GLY A 43 -7.49 -1.32 4.77
N ARG A 44 -8.12 -1.73 3.66
CA ARG A 44 -9.14 -2.77 3.68
C ARG A 44 -9.04 -3.62 2.43
N LEU A 45 -8.99 -4.94 2.64
CA LEU A 45 -9.02 -5.94 1.59
C LEU A 45 -10.31 -6.75 1.70
N ASP A 46 -11.11 -6.74 0.65
CA ASP A 46 -12.30 -7.59 0.51
C ASP A 46 -11.89 -8.92 -0.13
N ALA A 47 -11.70 -9.94 0.70
CA ALA A 47 -11.23 -11.25 0.27
C ALA A 47 -12.26 -11.95 -0.63
N LYS A 48 -11.82 -12.40 -1.81
CA LYS A 48 -12.65 -13.09 -2.81
C LYS A 48 -12.24 -14.56 -2.96
N THR A 49 -13.15 -15.36 -3.50
CA THR A 49 -12.93 -16.81 -3.68
C THR A 49 -11.72 -17.13 -4.56
N HIS A 50 -11.46 -16.35 -5.62
CA HIS A 50 -10.31 -16.55 -6.51
C HIS A 50 -8.95 -16.23 -5.87
N MET A 51 -8.94 -15.63 -4.68
CA MET A 51 -7.72 -15.34 -3.90
C MET A 51 -7.28 -16.51 -3.00
N THR A 52 -7.89 -17.69 -3.21
CA THR A 52 -7.64 -18.88 -2.41
C THR A 52 -6.27 -19.52 -2.75
N GLY A 53 -5.53 -19.92 -1.73
CA GLY A 53 -4.36 -20.79 -1.83
C GLY A 53 -4.73 -22.24 -1.55
N PHE A 54 -4.81 -22.63 -0.27
CA PHE A 54 -5.38 -23.91 0.14
C PHE A 54 -6.91 -23.80 0.30
N PRO A 55 -7.66 -24.90 0.17
CA PRO A 55 -9.11 -24.88 0.36
C PRO A 55 -9.52 -24.17 1.65
N GLY A 56 -10.36 -23.14 1.54
CA GLY A 56 -10.82 -22.34 2.67
C GLY A 56 -9.84 -21.32 3.22
N MET A 57 -8.62 -21.22 2.67
CA MET A 57 -7.60 -20.25 3.12
C MET A 57 -7.17 -19.34 1.98
N MET A 58 -7.03 -18.06 2.28
CA MET A 58 -6.45 -17.07 1.35
C MET A 58 -4.98 -17.37 1.10
N HIS A 59 -4.54 -17.17 -0.15
CA HIS A 59 -3.12 -17.31 -0.50
C HIS A 59 -2.27 -16.25 0.22
N GLY A 60 -1.16 -16.65 0.82
CA GLY A 60 -0.28 -15.74 1.57
C GLY A 60 0.25 -14.58 0.74
N GLY A 61 0.51 -14.79 -0.55
CA GLY A 61 0.94 -13.75 -1.48
C GLY A 61 -0.10 -12.64 -1.68
N VAL A 62 -1.40 -12.93 -1.55
CA VAL A 62 -2.46 -11.90 -1.61
C VAL A 62 -2.32 -10.94 -0.43
N ILE A 63 -2.16 -11.46 0.79
CA ILE A 63 -1.93 -10.62 1.98
C ILE A 63 -0.61 -9.86 1.86
N TYR A 64 0.45 -10.52 1.34
CA TYR A 64 1.72 -9.85 1.08
C TYR A 64 1.53 -8.63 0.17
N THR A 65 0.89 -8.81 -0.98
CA THR A 65 0.60 -7.72 -1.93
C THR A 65 -0.22 -6.60 -1.29
N ALA A 66 -1.21 -6.95 -0.46
CA ALA A 66 -2.01 -5.98 0.24
C ALA A 66 -1.19 -5.11 1.20
N LEU A 67 -0.31 -5.75 1.99
CA LEU A 67 0.55 -5.05 2.93
C LEU A 67 1.67 -4.25 2.23
N ASP A 68 2.20 -4.75 1.11
CA ASP A 68 3.18 -4.05 0.27
C ASP A 68 2.58 -2.75 -0.30
N CYS A 69 1.43 -2.83 -0.94
CA CYS A 69 0.75 -1.64 -1.46
C CYS A 69 0.44 -0.62 -0.36
N LEU A 70 -0.12 -1.05 0.77
CA LEU A 70 -0.37 -0.13 1.88
C LEU A 70 0.92 0.49 2.41
N SER A 71 2.01 -0.29 2.48
CA SER A 71 3.31 0.18 2.95
C SER A 71 3.94 1.22 2.02
N SER A 72 3.69 1.18 0.72
CA SER A 72 4.15 2.22 -0.21
C SER A 72 3.33 3.51 -0.10
N TRP A 73 2.04 3.41 0.20
CA TRP A 73 1.20 4.57 0.45
C TRP A 73 1.59 5.35 1.72
N VAL A 74 2.12 4.67 2.74
CA VAL A 74 2.49 5.33 4.00
C VAL A 74 3.49 6.46 3.79
N PRO A 75 4.70 6.25 3.24
CA PRO A 75 5.62 7.36 3.01
C PRO A 75 5.15 8.30 1.89
N THR A 76 4.40 7.83 0.90
CA THR A 76 3.80 8.70 -0.13
C THR A 76 2.90 9.77 0.47
N ILE A 77 2.16 9.44 1.54
CA ILE A 77 1.22 10.36 2.19
C ILE A 77 1.84 11.09 3.38
N LEU A 78 2.60 10.38 4.23
CA LEU A 78 3.12 10.95 5.47
C LEU A 78 4.43 11.71 5.28
N LEU A 79 5.14 11.49 4.17
CA LEU A 79 6.37 12.18 3.78
C LEU A 79 6.20 12.84 2.39
N ALA A 80 5.03 13.42 2.15
CA ALA A 80 4.67 13.99 0.85
C ALA A 80 5.63 15.10 0.37
N GLU A 81 6.31 15.76 1.29
CA GLU A 81 7.32 16.78 1.00
C GLU A 81 8.56 16.21 0.28
N ILE A 82 8.83 14.90 0.40
CA ILE A 82 9.98 14.25 -0.26
C ILE A 82 9.73 14.05 -1.76
N ARG A 83 8.47 14.01 -2.21
CA ARG A 83 8.07 13.87 -3.62
C ARG A 83 8.83 12.76 -4.35
N ALA A 84 8.72 11.54 -3.86
CA ALA A 84 9.41 10.37 -4.37
C ALA A 84 8.43 9.25 -4.71
N ALA A 85 8.78 8.44 -5.71
CA ALA A 85 8.17 7.13 -5.88
C ALA A 85 8.76 6.17 -4.83
N TRP A 86 7.91 5.67 -3.94
CA TRP A 86 8.34 4.77 -2.87
C TRP A 86 8.18 3.32 -3.32
N VAL A 87 9.30 2.62 -3.49
CA VAL A 87 9.32 1.24 -3.96
C VAL A 87 9.84 0.29 -2.89
N LEU A 88 9.30 -0.93 -2.88
CA LEU A 88 9.75 -1.96 -1.95
C LEU A 88 11.15 -2.44 -2.31
N ARG A 89 12.06 -2.43 -1.33
CA ARG A 89 13.40 -3.02 -1.45
C ARG A 89 13.49 -4.41 -0.82
N SER A 90 12.89 -4.58 0.35
CA SER A 90 12.88 -5.86 1.07
C SER A 90 11.75 -5.89 2.07
N ALA A 91 11.27 -7.09 2.40
CA ALA A 91 10.29 -7.29 3.45
C ALA A 91 10.61 -8.52 4.29
N THR A 92 10.20 -8.45 5.56
CA THR A 92 10.11 -9.61 6.45
C THR A 92 8.67 -9.72 6.91
N ILE A 93 8.04 -10.87 6.67
CA ILE A 93 6.63 -11.09 7.00
C ILE A 93 6.47 -12.32 7.88
N LYS A 94 5.54 -12.25 8.84
CA LYS A 94 5.17 -13.33 9.76
C LYS A 94 3.69 -13.63 9.60
N TYR A 95 3.38 -14.84 9.14
CA TYR A 95 2.02 -15.37 9.09
C TYR A 95 1.71 -16.05 10.42
N LEU A 96 1.01 -15.36 11.29
CA LEU A 96 0.73 -15.80 12.66
C LEU A 96 -0.51 -16.71 12.71
N ARG A 97 -1.44 -16.50 11.79
CA ARG A 97 -2.70 -17.26 11.69
C ARG A 97 -3.17 -17.32 10.24
N PRO A 98 -3.84 -18.40 9.83
CA PRO A 98 -4.44 -18.46 8.51
C PRO A 98 -5.53 -17.40 8.34
N VAL A 99 -5.59 -16.82 7.15
CA VAL A 99 -6.70 -15.97 6.74
C VAL A 99 -7.78 -16.87 6.14
N LEU A 100 -8.89 -17.04 6.86
CA LEU A 100 -9.93 -18.00 6.50
C LEU A 100 -11.08 -17.34 5.74
N GLY A 101 -11.51 -17.97 4.67
CA GLY A 101 -12.72 -17.65 3.91
C GLY A 101 -12.63 -16.33 3.14
N THR A 102 -13.79 -15.91 2.64
CA THR A 102 -14.01 -14.65 1.94
C THR A 102 -14.55 -13.62 2.94
N LYS A 103 -13.66 -12.90 3.60
CA LYS A 103 -14.01 -11.93 4.64
C LYS A 103 -13.24 -10.64 4.45
N LEU A 104 -13.76 -9.59 5.03
CA LEU A 104 -13.10 -8.31 5.11
C LEU A 104 -11.87 -8.43 6.02
N ILE A 105 -10.72 -7.96 5.54
CA ILE A 105 -9.46 -7.90 6.27
C ILE A 105 -9.10 -6.44 6.46
N ASP A 106 -8.95 -6.04 7.71
CA ASP A 106 -8.47 -4.72 8.07
C ASP A 106 -6.94 -4.72 8.06
N LEU A 107 -6.38 -3.70 7.42
CA LEU A 107 -4.95 -3.49 7.28
C LEU A 107 -4.58 -2.19 7.99
N SER A 108 -3.39 -2.13 8.54
CA SER A 108 -2.82 -0.91 9.08
C SER A 108 -1.32 -0.86 8.81
N ALA A 109 -0.77 0.33 8.58
CA ALA A 109 0.66 0.50 8.37
C ALA A 109 1.14 1.86 8.86
N LYS A 110 2.35 1.90 9.43
CA LYS A 110 2.99 3.11 9.94
C LYS A 110 4.50 3.06 9.77
N ILE A 111 5.14 4.23 9.72
CA ILE A 111 6.61 4.36 9.76
C ILE A 111 7.09 4.02 11.17
N GLU A 112 8.10 3.14 11.30
CA GLU A 112 8.62 2.70 12.61
C GLU A 112 9.43 3.79 13.33
N ALA A 113 10.17 4.59 12.58
CA ALA A 113 11.00 5.65 13.12
C ALA A 113 11.18 6.78 12.09
N SER A 114 11.33 8.00 12.59
CA SER A 114 11.71 9.14 11.74
C SER A 114 13.08 8.88 11.10
N VAL A 115 13.19 9.21 9.82
CA VAL A 115 14.41 9.08 9.04
C VAL A 115 14.73 10.38 8.33
N PRO A 116 16.01 10.68 8.04
CA PRO A 116 16.36 11.81 7.18
C PRO A 116 15.71 11.69 5.80
N ALA A 117 15.49 12.85 5.17
CA ALA A 117 14.92 12.89 3.82
C ALA A 117 15.75 12.05 2.83
N TRP A 118 15.05 11.46 1.86
CA TRP A 118 15.65 10.62 0.80
C TRP A 118 16.35 9.33 1.28
N GLN A 119 16.13 8.92 2.52
CA GLN A 119 16.58 7.62 3.01
C GLN A 119 15.45 6.58 3.00
N ALA A 120 15.85 5.31 3.04
CA ALA A 120 14.91 4.21 3.13
C ALA A 120 14.16 4.24 4.47
N VAL A 121 12.86 4.06 4.44
CA VAL A 121 12.01 3.97 5.63
C VAL A 121 11.60 2.53 5.90
N SER A 122 11.49 2.17 7.17
CA SER A 122 10.89 0.92 7.61
C SER A 122 9.44 1.16 7.97
N VAL A 123 8.54 0.45 7.29
CA VAL A 123 7.10 0.50 7.55
C VAL A 123 6.69 -0.79 8.24
N GLN A 124 6.10 -0.70 9.41
CA GLN A 124 5.41 -1.80 10.06
C GLN A 124 4.00 -1.89 9.53
N ALA A 125 3.60 -3.06 9.03
CA ALA A 125 2.26 -3.29 8.50
C ALA A 125 1.64 -4.56 9.09
N GLU A 126 0.32 -4.53 9.31
CA GLU A 126 -0.44 -5.59 9.95
C GLU A 126 -1.74 -5.86 9.21
N ALA A 127 -2.18 -7.11 9.26
CA ALA A 127 -3.49 -7.55 8.79
C ALA A 127 -4.26 -8.19 9.94
N ARG A 128 -5.50 -7.76 10.15
CA ARG A 128 -6.40 -8.23 11.20
C ARG A 128 -7.74 -8.69 10.63
N ASN A 129 -8.38 -9.63 11.28
CA ASN A 129 -9.75 -10.00 10.92
C ASN A 129 -10.76 -9.02 11.56
N ALA A 130 -12.04 -9.14 11.21
CA ALA A 130 -13.13 -8.30 11.71
C ALA A 130 -13.30 -8.32 13.26
N ALA A 131 -12.75 -9.33 13.94
CA ALA A 131 -12.70 -9.40 15.40
C ALA A 131 -11.44 -8.73 16.00
N GLY A 132 -10.65 -8.00 15.18
CA GLY A 132 -9.42 -7.34 15.60
C GLY A 132 -8.23 -8.26 15.83
N LYS A 133 -8.35 -9.57 15.57
CA LYS A 133 -7.29 -10.55 15.82
C LYS A 133 -6.18 -10.41 14.77
N LEU A 134 -4.94 -10.23 15.22
CA LEU A 134 -3.77 -10.15 14.35
C LEU A 134 -3.54 -11.49 13.62
N LEU A 135 -3.51 -11.42 12.28
CA LEU A 135 -3.31 -12.57 11.39
C LEU A 135 -1.90 -12.57 10.83
N VAL A 136 -1.45 -11.44 10.33
CA VAL A 136 -0.16 -11.26 9.67
C VAL A 136 0.46 -9.96 10.15
N SER A 137 1.77 -9.93 10.36
CA SER A 137 2.53 -8.71 10.55
C SER A 137 3.80 -8.74 9.72
N GLY A 138 4.25 -7.57 9.27
CA GLY A 138 5.45 -7.46 8.45
C GLY A 138 6.15 -6.14 8.63
N ARG A 139 7.41 -6.12 8.22
CA ARG A 139 8.25 -4.94 8.10
C ARG A 139 8.68 -4.82 6.66
N PHE A 140 8.37 -3.68 6.06
CA PHE A 140 8.60 -3.37 4.66
C PHE A 140 9.60 -2.22 4.58
N LYS A 141 10.73 -2.45 3.90
CA LYS A 141 11.73 -1.41 3.68
C LYS A 141 11.45 -0.73 2.36
N MET A 142 10.91 0.48 2.42
CA MET A 142 10.60 1.32 1.27
C MET A 142 11.77 2.24 0.97
N VAL A 143 12.11 2.40 -0.30
CA VAL A 143 13.17 3.30 -0.77
C VAL A 143 12.61 4.37 -1.68
N PRO A 144 13.00 5.64 -1.49
CA PRO A 144 12.57 6.72 -2.38
C PRO A 144 13.36 6.67 -3.69
N LEU A 145 12.67 6.80 -4.81
CA LEU A 145 13.24 7.07 -6.12
C LEU A 145 12.82 8.47 -6.57
N SER A 146 13.77 9.27 -7.04
CA SER A 146 13.43 10.49 -7.76
C SER A 146 12.61 10.15 -9.00
N LEU A 147 11.82 11.11 -9.49
CA LEU A 147 10.97 10.88 -10.66
C LEU A 147 11.76 10.45 -11.89
N ASP A 148 12.90 11.10 -12.16
CA ASP A 148 13.75 10.73 -13.29
C ASP A 148 14.28 9.31 -13.17
N ARG A 149 14.71 8.92 -11.96
CA ARG A 149 15.17 7.55 -11.71
C ARG A 149 14.02 6.55 -11.85
N PHE A 150 12.84 6.90 -11.38
CA PHE A 150 11.66 6.05 -11.52
C PHE A 150 11.28 5.87 -13.00
N LYS A 151 11.21 6.96 -13.78
CA LYS A 151 10.97 6.90 -15.23
C LYS A 151 11.98 6.00 -15.93
N ASN A 152 13.27 6.21 -15.67
CA ASN A 152 14.34 5.40 -16.26
C ASN A 152 14.19 3.90 -15.94
N VAL A 153 13.93 3.55 -14.69
CA VAL A 153 13.78 2.15 -14.25
C VAL A 153 12.52 1.51 -14.85
N ALA A 154 11.44 2.28 -14.96
CA ALA A 154 10.17 1.83 -15.52
C ALA A 154 10.15 1.84 -17.07
N GLY A 155 11.16 2.43 -17.73
CA GLY A 155 11.20 2.57 -19.19
C GLY A 155 10.15 3.54 -19.72
N LEU A 156 9.82 4.59 -18.95
CA LEU A 156 8.81 5.58 -19.29
C LEU A 156 9.47 6.90 -19.69
N ASP A 157 9.04 7.46 -20.82
CA ASP A 157 9.42 8.83 -21.22
C ASP A 157 8.71 9.87 -20.35
N GLU A 158 7.41 9.64 -20.10
CA GLU A 158 6.57 10.51 -19.27
C GLU A 158 5.70 9.67 -18.30
N LEU A 159 5.36 10.27 -17.16
CA LEU A 159 4.37 9.70 -16.24
C LEU A 159 2.96 10.19 -16.61
N PRO A 160 1.91 9.39 -16.38
CA PRO A 160 0.54 9.89 -16.45
C PRO A 160 0.33 11.09 -15.52
N LEU A 161 -0.52 12.05 -15.93
CA LEU A 161 -0.70 13.34 -15.25
C LEU A 161 -1.04 13.23 -13.75
N ASN A 162 -1.87 12.25 -13.38
CA ASN A 162 -2.22 12.00 -11.98
C ASN A 162 -1.01 11.51 -11.15
N TRP A 163 -0.10 10.72 -11.73
CA TRP A 163 1.16 10.33 -11.12
C TRP A 163 2.14 11.50 -11.01
N GLN A 164 2.20 12.37 -12.03
CA GLN A 164 2.99 13.60 -11.98
C GLN A 164 2.53 14.48 -10.82
N ARG A 165 1.22 14.67 -10.65
CA ARG A 165 0.64 15.46 -9.54
C ARG A 165 0.95 14.83 -8.18
N LEU A 166 0.76 13.52 -8.03
CA LEU A 166 1.01 12.81 -6.77
C LEU A 166 2.49 12.88 -6.37
N LEU A 167 3.39 12.71 -7.33
CA LEU A 167 4.83 12.67 -7.09
C LEU A 167 5.50 14.05 -7.25
N GLY A 168 4.74 15.07 -7.66
CA GLY A 168 5.14 16.48 -7.60
C GLY A 168 5.94 17.02 -8.77
N GLU A 169 5.73 16.51 -9.99
CA GLU A 169 6.10 17.29 -11.18
C GLU A 169 5.18 18.51 -11.23
N THR A 170 5.71 19.67 -10.88
CA THR A 170 5.04 20.95 -11.17
C THR A 170 4.99 21.12 -12.67
N GLN A 171 3.79 21.34 -13.22
CA GLN A 171 3.66 21.90 -14.57
C GLN A 171 4.43 23.22 -14.58
N ALA A 172 5.47 23.31 -15.40
CA ALA A 172 6.17 24.54 -15.69
C ALA A 172 5.24 25.50 -16.45
#